data_5c979af23e074ff325f89dabae2cf5d8
#
_entry.id   5c979af23e074ff325f89dabae2cf5d8
#
_cell.length_a   1.000
_cell.length_b   1.000
_cell.length_c   1.000
_cell.angle_alpha   90.00
_cell.angle_beta   90.00
_cell.angle_gamma   90.00
#
_symmetry.space_group_name_H-M   'P 1'
#
loop_
_entity.id
_entity.type
_entity.pdbx_description
1 polymer ?
#
loop_
_entity_poly.entity_id
_entity_poly.type
_entity_poly.pdbx_seq_one_letter_code
_entity_poly.pdbx_strand_id
1 'polypeptide(L)'
;MLHQVSADRIQQTIDKLVSFGTRHTLSSQTDPNRGIGAATNWVLGQFQQAAAASDGRMTVETQSFVQPAGPGAPVPVPITNVIATLHGSQPESANRIYLVSGHLDTRCTDVLNFTCAAPGADDDGSGVAAVLELARVMATHRFDATIKFVTFAGEEQGLFGSTFFANSAKAAGLNIAGMFSNDIIGSSLGQSGERPSRPSRSLRST
;
A
#
# COMPACT_ATOMS: atom_id res chain seq x y z
N MET A 1 -0.90 -19.61 -7.98
CA MET A 1 -0.72 -18.24 -7.46
C MET A 1 -0.23 -17.27 -8.52
N LEU A 2 0.98 -17.40 -9.10
CA LEU A 2 1.50 -16.44 -10.09
C LEU A 2 0.59 -16.24 -11.32
N HIS A 3 -0.09 -17.28 -11.80
CA HIS A 3 -1.03 -17.19 -12.93
C HIS A 3 -2.33 -16.42 -12.60
N GLN A 4 -2.55 -16.08 -11.34
CA GLN A 4 -3.73 -15.33 -10.88
C GLN A 4 -3.47 -13.81 -10.84
N VAL A 5 -2.19 -13.40 -10.97
CA VAL A 5 -1.82 -11.98 -11.07
C VAL A 5 -2.29 -11.45 -12.42
N SER A 6 -3.03 -10.34 -12.39
CA SER A 6 -3.65 -9.73 -13.55
C SER A 6 -3.08 -8.35 -13.84
N ALA A 7 -2.42 -8.19 -14.98
CA ALA A 7 -1.93 -6.90 -15.44
C ALA A 7 -3.07 -5.88 -15.61
N ASP A 8 -4.23 -6.33 -16.11
CA ASP A 8 -5.40 -5.46 -16.32
C ASP A 8 -5.93 -4.91 -14.98
N ARG A 9 -5.93 -5.72 -13.91
CA ARG A 9 -6.35 -5.26 -12.59
C ARG A 9 -5.36 -4.27 -11.99
N ILE A 10 -4.07 -4.51 -12.18
CA ILE A 10 -3.01 -3.58 -11.76
C ILE A 10 -3.22 -2.24 -12.47
N GLN A 11 -3.43 -2.25 -13.79
CA GLN A 11 -3.70 -1.04 -14.57
C GLN A 11 -4.97 -0.33 -14.06
N GLN A 12 -6.07 -1.04 -13.89
CA GLN A 12 -7.33 -0.47 -13.38
C GLN A 12 -7.16 0.14 -11.98
N THR A 13 -6.33 -0.46 -11.13
CA THR A 13 -6.01 0.07 -9.80
C THR A 13 -5.25 1.39 -9.92
N ILE A 14 -4.22 1.45 -10.76
CA ILE A 14 -3.45 2.67 -11.01
C ILE A 14 -4.36 3.77 -11.58
N ASP A 15 -5.17 3.46 -12.60
CA ASP A 15 -6.11 4.40 -13.21
C ASP A 15 -7.10 4.96 -12.18
N LYS A 16 -7.57 4.11 -11.28
CA LYS A 16 -8.46 4.55 -10.19
C LYS A 16 -7.74 5.47 -9.20
N LEU A 17 -6.53 5.14 -8.79
CA LEU A 17 -5.74 5.97 -7.89
C LEU A 17 -5.43 7.35 -8.52
N VAL A 18 -5.08 7.37 -9.80
CA VAL A 18 -4.87 8.60 -10.59
C VAL A 18 -6.14 9.46 -10.65
N SER A 19 -7.31 8.83 -10.76
CA SER A 19 -8.60 9.53 -10.90
C SER A 19 -8.97 10.39 -9.67
N PHE A 20 -8.35 10.17 -8.51
CA PHE A 20 -8.53 11.05 -7.34
C PHE A 20 -7.82 12.41 -7.49
N GLY A 21 -7.06 12.62 -8.57
CA GLY A 21 -6.42 13.87 -8.96
C GLY A 21 -5.26 14.32 -8.08
N THR A 22 -5.35 14.08 -6.79
CA THR A 22 -4.27 14.17 -5.79
C THR A 22 -4.61 13.22 -4.65
N ARG A 23 -3.59 12.66 -4.03
CA ARG A 23 -3.70 11.92 -2.77
C ARG A 23 -2.79 12.54 -1.71
N HIS A 24 -2.48 13.83 -1.88
CA HIS A 24 -1.62 14.57 -0.95
C HIS A 24 -2.15 14.45 0.49
N THR A 25 -1.26 14.23 1.44
CA THR A 25 -1.60 14.04 2.87
C THR A 25 -2.48 15.16 3.44
N LEU A 26 -2.26 16.41 3.00
CA LEU A 26 -3.04 17.58 3.43
C LEU A 26 -4.29 17.82 2.57
N SER A 27 -4.57 16.97 1.59
CA SER A 27 -5.76 17.12 0.74
C SER A 27 -7.04 16.73 1.47
N SER A 28 -8.20 16.81 0.80
CA SER A 28 -9.49 16.53 1.42
C SER A 28 -9.55 15.14 2.05
N GLN A 29 -10.03 15.10 3.29
CA GLN A 29 -10.33 13.88 4.03
C GLN A 29 -11.79 13.43 3.83
N THR A 30 -12.65 14.29 3.28
CA THR A 30 -14.12 14.09 3.27
C THR A 30 -14.75 14.14 1.89
N ASP A 31 -14.05 14.66 0.87
CA ASP A 31 -14.54 14.62 -0.51
C ASP A 31 -14.59 13.16 -0.98
N PRO A 32 -15.75 12.66 -1.47
CA PRO A 32 -15.88 11.24 -1.86
C PRO A 32 -15.14 10.90 -3.16
N ASN A 33 -14.75 11.89 -3.95
CA ASN A 33 -14.20 11.69 -5.30
C ASN A 33 -12.75 12.15 -5.46
N ARG A 34 -12.22 12.91 -4.50
CA ARG A 34 -10.90 13.53 -4.61
C ARG A 34 -10.15 13.53 -3.28
N GLY A 35 -8.85 13.42 -3.34
CA GLY A 35 -7.97 13.55 -2.19
C GLY A 35 -7.69 12.24 -1.46
N ILE A 36 -6.91 12.37 -0.38
CA ILE A 36 -6.43 11.22 0.38
C ILE A 36 -7.55 10.45 1.06
N GLY A 37 -8.60 11.13 1.53
CA GLY A 37 -9.73 10.47 2.18
C GLY A 37 -10.51 9.56 1.22
N ALA A 38 -10.77 10.02 -0.01
CA ALA A 38 -11.42 9.21 -1.05
C ALA A 38 -10.57 7.99 -1.39
N ALA A 39 -9.25 8.17 -1.55
CA ALA A 39 -8.33 7.08 -1.85
C ALA A 39 -8.26 6.06 -0.71
N THR A 40 -8.17 6.51 0.54
CA THR A 40 -8.17 5.65 1.73
C THR A 40 -9.44 4.79 1.81
N ASN A 41 -10.60 5.40 1.61
CA ASN A 41 -11.88 4.69 1.63
C ASN A 41 -11.98 3.66 0.50
N TRP A 42 -11.48 4.00 -0.69
CA TRP A 42 -11.48 3.07 -1.80
C TRP A 42 -10.54 1.87 -1.55
N VAL A 43 -9.32 2.10 -1.06
CA VAL A 43 -8.37 1.04 -0.70
C VAL A 43 -8.95 0.14 0.39
N LEU A 44 -9.58 0.71 1.42
CA LEU A 44 -10.29 -0.03 2.45
C LEU A 44 -11.32 -1.00 1.84
N GLY A 45 -12.12 -0.52 0.88
CA GLY A 45 -13.08 -1.34 0.15
C GLY A 45 -12.43 -2.46 -0.67
N GLN A 46 -11.26 -2.21 -1.29
CA GLN A 46 -10.53 -3.26 -2.02
C GLN A 46 -10.02 -4.36 -1.08
N PHE A 47 -9.46 -4.00 0.05
CA PHE A 47 -9.05 -4.98 1.06
C PHE A 47 -10.23 -5.77 1.64
N GLN A 48 -11.37 -5.11 1.86
CA GLN A 48 -12.60 -5.80 2.32
C GLN A 48 -13.10 -6.81 1.28
N GLN A 49 -13.01 -6.51 -0.02
CA GLN A 49 -13.31 -7.46 -1.08
C GLN A 49 -12.36 -8.67 -1.07
N ALA A 50 -11.05 -8.43 -0.88
CA ALA A 50 -10.09 -9.51 -0.73
C ALA A 50 -10.39 -10.36 0.51
N ALA A 51 -10.71 -9.73 1.64
CA ALA A 51 -11.07 -10.42 2.88
C ALA A 51 -12.32 -11.30 2.73
N ALA A 52 -13.32 -10.85 1.99
CA ALA A 52 -14.53 -11.64 1.71
C ALA A 52 -14.22 -12.96 0.97
N ALA A 53 -13.14 -13.01 0.18
CA ALA A 53 -12.71 -14.21 -0.54
C ALA A 53 -11.77 -15.13 0.29
N SER A 54 -11.50 -14.80 1.54
CA SER A 54 -10.48 -15.46 2.37
C SER A 54 -11.01 -16.55 3.30
N ASP A 55 -12.31 -16.87 3.28
CA ASP A 55 -12.97 -17.75 4.27
C ASP A 55 -12.71 -17.30 5.73
N GLY A 56 -12.79 -16.00 5.99
CA GLY A 56 -12.61 -15.41 7.31
C GLY A 56 -11.15 -15.36 7.80
N ARG A 57 -10.16 -15.73 6.98
CA ARG A 57 -8.74 -15.72 7.36
C ARG A 57 -8.10 -14.34 7.25
N MET A 58 -8.71 -13.41 6.56
CA MET A 58 -8.21 -12.05 6.42
C MET A 58 -9.11 -11.07 7.16
N THR A 59 -8.50 -10.26 8.02
CA THR A 59 -9.15 -9.13 8.68
C THR A 59 -8.66 -7.82 8.09
N VAL A 60 -9.50 -6.77 8.12
CA VAL A 60 -9.17 -5.45 7.60
C VAL A 60 -9.45 -4.41 8.65
N GLU A 61 -8.50 -3.50 8.85
CA GLU A 61 -8.61 -2.41 9.81
C GLU A 61 -7.97 -1.12 9.26
N THR A 62 -8.34 -0.01 9.86
CA THR A 62 -7.63 1.26 9.70
C THR A 62 -6.88 1.59 10.97
N GLN A 63 -5.67 2.13 10.81
CA GLN A 63 -4.86 2.64 11.90
C GLN A 63 -4.71 4.15 11.72
N SER A 64 -5.36 4.92 12.59
CA SER A 64 -5.43 6.38 12.44
C SER A 64 -4.86 7.10 13.66
N PHE A 65 -4.21 8.24 13.39
CA PHE A 65 -3.76 9.18 14.42
C PHE A 65 -3.76 10.60 13.85
N VAL A 66 -3.63 11.59 14.72
CA VAL A 66 -3.45 12.98 14.31
C VAL A 66 -1.97 13.32 14.38
N GLN A 67 -1.36 13.58 13.22
CA GLN A 67 -0.01 14.13 13.14
C GLN A 67 -0.04 15.58 13.63
N PRO A 68 0.72 15.95 14.66
CA PRO A 68 0.81 17.34 15.11
C PRO A 68 1.43 18.25 14.03
N ALA A 69 1.15 19.54 14.12
CA ALA A 69 1.80 20.53 13.28
C ALA A 69 3.33 20.49 13.44
N GLY A 70 4.04 20.53 12.30
CA GLY A 70 5.48 20.46 12.25
C GLY A 70 6.00 20.40 10.81
N PRO A 71 7.26 20.02 10.61
CA PRO A 71 7.79 19.81 9.27
C PRO A 71 6.95 18.81 8.49
N GLY A 72 6.61 19.13 7.23
CA GLY A 72 5.76 18.31 6.36
C GLY A 72 4.25 18.40 6.65
N ALA A 73 3.83 18.90 7.82
CA ALA A 73 2.44 19.10 8.18
C ALA A 73 2.28 20.43 8.93
N PRO A 74 2.07 21.56 8.25
CA PRO A 74 2.00 22.89 8.91
C PRO A 74 0.79 23.07 9.82
N VAL A 75 -0.19 22.19 9.73
CA VAL A 75 -1.36 22.09 10.61
C VAL A 75 -1.53 20.63 11.07
N PRO A 76 -2.22 20.40 12.20
CA PRO A 76 -2.55 19.03 12.59
C PRO A 76 -3.38 18.34 11.49
N VAL A 77 -2.99 17.11 11.11
CA VAL A 77 -3.64 16.38 10.03
C VAL A 77 -3.87 14.91 10.43
N PRO A 78 -5.07 14.35 10.15
CA PRO A 78 -5.30 12.93 10.35
C PRO A 78 -4.51 12.11 9.33
N ILE A 79 -3.80 11.11 9.81
CA ILE A 79 -3.08 10.12 9.02
C ILE A 79 -3.77 8.78 9.22
N THR A 80 -4.10 8.09 8.14
CA THR A 80 -4.80 6.81 8.19
C THR A 80 -4.13 5.78 7.30
N ASN A 81 -3.49 4.79 7.91
CA ASN A 81 -3.02 3.59 7.24
C ASN A 81 -4.19 2.61 7.06
N VAL A 82 -4.19 1.84 5.97
CA VAL A 82 -5.13 0.74 5.77
C VAL A 82 -4.37 -0.57 5.80
N ILE A 83 -4.84 -1.52 6.61
CA ILE A 83 -4.13 -2.76 6.91
C ILE A 83 -5.08 -3.94 6.65
N ALA A 84 -4.65 -4.88 5.81
CA ALA A 84 -5.27 -6.19 5.70
C ALA A 84 -4.32 -7.24 6.28
N THR A 85 -4.82 -8.07 7.20
CA THR A 85 -4.03 -9.12 7.86
C THR A 85 -4.56 -10.48 7.46
N LEU A 86 -3.78 -11.23 6.68
CA LEU A 86 -4.03 -12.63 6.37
C LEU A 86 -3.34 -13.49 7.44
N HIS A 87 -4.14 -14.08 8.31
CA HIS A 87 -3.64 -14.82 9.46
C HIS A 87 -2.97 -16.13 9.04
N GLY A 88 -1.81 -16.40 9.63
CA GLY A 88 -1.08 -17.65 9.46
C GLY A 88 -1.89 -18.85 9.96
N SER A 89 -1.73 -20.00 9.31
CA SER A 89 -2.50 -21.21 9.59
C SER A 89 -1.76 -22.20 10.50
N GLN A 90 -0.46 -22.02 10.71
CA GLN A 90 0.33 -22.89 11.59
C GLN A 90 0.57 -22.23 12.95
N PRO A 91 0.17 -22.87 14.08
CA PRO A 91 0.32 -22.28 15.40
C PRO A 91 1.75 -21.82 15.72
N GLU A 92 2.76 -22.60 15.29
CA GLU A 92 4.18 -22.32 15.55
C GLU A 92 4.73 -21.15 14.75
N SER A 93 4.09 -20.79 13.65
CA SER A 93 4.54 -19.78 12.71
C SER A 93 3.59 -18.58 12.60
N ALA A 94 2.37 -18.70 13.11
CA ALA A 94 1.33 -17.68 12.93
C ALA A 94 1.69 -16.32 13.55
N ASN A 95 2.52 -16.30 14.58
CA ASN A 95 3.02 -15.08 15.22
C ASN A 95 4.16 -14.41 14.43
N ARG A 96 4.74 -15.10 13.45
CA ARG A 96 5.75 -14.53 12.54
C ARG A 96 5.03 -13.75 11.44
N ILE A 97 5.38 -12.48 11.31
CA ILE A 97 4.68 -11.53 10.44
C ILE A 97 5.60 -11.11 9.32
N TYR A 98 5.10 -11.17 8.08
CA TYR A 98 5.70 -10.55 6.92
C TYR A 98 4.81 -9.38 6.46
N LEU A 99 5.43 -8.23 6.14
CA LEU A 99 4.74 -7.08 5.61
C LEU A 99 4.98 -6.93 4.11
N VAL A 100 3.93 -6.51 3.41
CA VAL A 100 3.99 -6.02 2.03
C VAL A 100 3.34 -4.65 2.02
N SER A 101 4.05 -3.61 1.60
CA SER A 101 3.54 -2.24 1.66
C SER A 101 3.84 -1.42 0.43
N GLY A 102 3.09 -0.35 0.28
CA GLY A 102 3.31 0.81 -0.57
C GLY A 102 2.74 2.04 0.14
N HIS A 103 3.05 3.26 -0.33
CA HIS A 103 2.46 4.46 0.24
C HIS A 103 1.32 5.01 -0.62
N LEU A 104 0.27 5.47 0.05
CA LEU A 104 -0.95 5.90 -0.62
C LEU A 104 -0.92 7.36 -1.05
N ASP A 105 -0.24 8.19 -0.29
CA ASP A 105 -0.17 9.62 -0.53
C ASP A 105 0.71 9.97 -1.74
N THR A 106 0.53 11.19 -2.23
CA THR A 106 1.26 11.72 -3.37
C THR A 106 1.62 13.18 -3.13
N ARG A 107 2.60 13.68 -3.87
CA ARG A 107 2.97 15.10 -3.87
C ARG A 107 3.27 15.60 -5.28
N CYS A 108 3.30 16.91 -5.45
CA CYS A 108 4.01 17.57 -6.55
C CYS A 108 5.37 18.10 -6.06
N THR A 109 6.08 18.81 -6.94
CA THR A 109 7.43 19.35 -6.63
C THR A 109 7.46 20.17 -5.33
N ASP A 110 6.42 20.98 -5.10
CA ASP A 110 6.22 21.66 -3.81
C ASP A 110 5.53 20.70 -2.84
N VAL A 111 6.30 20.19 -1.87
CA VAL A 111 5.88 19.18 -0.92
C VAL A 111 4.69 19.59 -0.04
N LEU A 112 4.45 20.89 0.10
CA LEU A 112 3.33 21.41 0.91
C LEU A 112 2.14 21.87 0.07
N ASN A 113 2.23 21.83 -1.25
CA ASN A 113 1.14 22.21 -2.13
C ASN A 113 0.14 21.04 -2.31
N PHE A 114 -0.88 21.02 -1.47
CA PHE A 114 -1.93 20.01 -1.48
C PHE A 114 -3.06 20.28 -2.51
N THR A 115 -2.98 21.39 -3.25
CA THR A 115 -4.00 21.76 -4.26
C THR A 115 -3.59 21.39 -5.68
N CYS A 116 -2.29 21.14 -5.91
CA CYS A 116 -1.78 20.76 -7.22
C CYS A 116 -2.32 19.40 -7.68
N ALA A 117 -2.31 19.18 -8.98
CA ALA A 117 -2.50 17.83 -9.51
C ALA A 117 -1.27 16.98 -9.18
N ALA A 118 -1.50 15.91 -8.45
CA ALA A 118 -0.48 14.94 -8.07
C ALA A 118 -1.04 13.52 -8.26
N PRO A 119 -1.18 13.06 -9.52
CA PRO A 119 -1.83 11.79 -9.82
C PRO A 119 -1.05 10.57 -9.32
N GLY A 120 0.28 10.65 -9.18
CA GLY A 120 1.12 9.62 -8.57
C GLY A 120 0.87 8.23 -9.14
N ALA A 121 1.00 8.04 -10.46
CA ALA A 121 0.74 6.74 -11.09
C ALA A 121 1.81 5.73 -10.75
N ASP A 122 3.08 6.14 -10.77
CA ASP A 122 4.23 5.33 -10.43
C ASP A 122 4.61 5.51 -8.96
N ASP A 123 4.70 6.74 -8.50
CA ASP A 123 4.97 7.15 -7.13
C ASP A 123 3.66 7.54 -6.40
N ASP A 124 3.05 6.72 -5.54
CA ASP A 124 3.31 5.29 -5.43
C ASP A 124 2.05 4.46 -5.76
N GLY A 125 1.36 4.86 -6.85
CA GLY A 125 0.24 4.08 -7.38
C GLY A 125 0.67 2.67 -7.80
N SER A 126 1.91 2.50 -8.27
CA SER A 126 2.45 1.21 -8.68
C SER A 126 2.63 0.26 -7.50
N GLY A 127 3.19 0.72 -6.40
CA GLY A 127 3.35 -0.07 -5.18
C GLY A 127 2.01 -0.39 -4.52
N VAL A 128 1.09 0.58 -4.41
CA VAL A 128 -0.26 0.32 -3.90
C VAL A 128 -0.98 -0.73 -4.75
N ALA A 129 -0.86 -0.67 -6.09
CA ALA A 129 -1.48 -1.65 -6.98
C ALA A 129 -0.90 -3.05 -6.76
N ALA A 130 0.41 -3.17 -6.55
CA ALA A 130 1.04 -4.44 -6.21
C ALA A 130 0.53 -4.99 -4.87
N VAL A 131 0.44 -4.15 -3.85
CA VAL A 131 -0.08 -4.55 -2.52
C VAL A 131 -1.51 -5.07 -2.61
N LEU A 132 -2.40 -4.36 -3.32
CA LEU A 132 -3.79 -4.77 -3.48
C LEU A 132 -3.94 -6.06 -4.30
N GLU A 133 -3.17 -6.19 -5.37
CA GLU A 133 -3.21 -7.41 -6.20
C GLU A 133 -2.66 -8.62 -5.45
N LEU A 134 -1.58 -8.45 -4.67
CA LEU A 134 -1.05 -9.50 -3.81
C LEU A 134 -2.06 -9.89 -2.73
N ALA A 135 -2.70 -8.93 -2.07
CA ALA A 135 -3.74 -9.21 -1.08
C ALA A 135 -4.88 -10.03 -1.69
N ARG A 136 -5.36 -9.65 -2.88
CA ARG A 136 -6.42 -10.36 -3.61
C ARG A 136 -6.04 -11.80 -3.94
N VAL A 137 -4.85 -12.00 -4.51
CA VAL A 137 -4.40 -13.33 -4.93
C VAL A 137 -4.12 -14.21 -3.72
N MET A 138 -3.45 -13.67 -2.71
CA MET A 138 -3.02 -14.44 -1.54
C MET A 138 -4.17 -14.74 -0.58
N ALA A 139 -5.24 -13.94 -0.55
CA ALA A 139 -6.43 -14.17 0.28
C ALA A 139 -7.04 -15.57 0.11
N THR A 140 -6.97 -16.14 -1.09
CA THR A 140 -7.53 -17.47 -1.39
C THR A 140 -6.59 -18.63 -1.04
N HIS A 141 -5.38 -18.33 -0.57
CA HIS A 141 -4.37 -19.33 -0.23
C HIS A 141 -4.10 -19.38 1.29
N ARG A 142 -3.53 -20.48 1.75
CA ARG A 142 -3.10 -20.65 3.14
C ARG A 142 -1.59 -20.50 3.23
N PHE A 143 -1.13 -19.79 4.26
CA PHE A 143 0.28 -19.58 4.57
C PHE A 143 0.52 -19.96 6.02
N ASP A 144 1.72 -20.42 6.33
CA ASP A 144 2.12 -20.80 7.68
C ASP A 144 2.20 -19.56 8.59
N ALA A 145 2.84 -18.51 8.10
CA ALA A 145 3.03 -17.24 8.79
C ALA A 145 1.94 -16.23 8.44
N THR A 146 1.75 -15.23 9.28
CA THR A 146 0.85 -14.10 9.04
C THR A 146 1.45 -13.14 8.03
N ILE A 147 0.62 -12.63 7.12
CA ILE A 147 1.02 -11.62 6.15
C ILE A 147 0.14 -10.37 6.35
N LYS A 148 0.78 -9.21 6.50
CA LYS A 148 0.09 -7.93 6.55
C LYS A 148 0.35 -7.17 5.24
N PHE A 149 -0.72 -6.75 4.60
CA PHE A 149 -0.73 -5.85 3.44
C PHE A 149 -1.08 -4.47 3.97
N VAL A 150 -0.22 -3.48 3.72
CA VAL A 150 -0.36 -2.15 4.33
C VAL A 150 -0.21 -1.07 3.26
N THR A 151 -1.15 -0.13 3.22
CA THR A 151 -0.94 1.13 2.53
C THR A 151 -0.70 2.22 3.56
N PHE A 152 0.52 2.78 3.56
CA PHE A 152 0.89 3.85 4.47
C PHE A 152 0.45 5.20 3.92
N ALA A 153 0.13 6.14 4.81
CA ALA A 153 -0.16 7.53 4.45
C ALA A 153 0.87 8.48 5.07
N GLY A 154 1.12 9.60 4.41
CA GLY A 154 2.06 10.62 4.88
C GLY A 154 3.53 10.22 4.74
N GLU A 155 3.84 9.44 3.72
CA GLU A 155 5.21 9.08 3.37
C GLU A 155 5.96 10.33 2.90
N GLU A 156 5.42 11.01 1.90
CA GLU A 156 5.98 12.14 1.18
C GLU A 156 6.24 13.37 2.07
N GLN A 157 5.55 13.48 3.18
CA GLN A 157 5.68 14.57 4.11
C GLN A 157 6.55 14.22 5.33
N GLY A 158 7.02 12.97 5.45
CA GLY A 158 7.94 12.59 6.53
C GLY A 158 7.70 11.22 7.16
N LEU A 159 7.29 10.23 6.37
CA LEU A 159 7.11 8.83 6.82
C LEU A 159 6.13 8.70 8.00
N PHE A 160 5.09 9.55 8.08
CA PHE A 160 4.24 9.64 9.28
C PHE A 160 3.55 8.33 9.59
N GLY A 161 2.86 7.74 8.61
CA GLY A 161 2.09 6.51 8.80
C GLY A 161 2.94 5.29 9.11
N SER A 162 4.06 5.13 8.40
CA SER A 162 4.96 3.99 8.62
C SER A 162 5.70 4.09 9.95
N THR A 163 6.10 5.31 10.37
CA THR A 163 6.69 5.55 11.69
C THR A 163 5.72 5.23 12.82
N PHE A 164 4.46 5.66 12.70
CA PHE A 164 3.43 5.36 13.69
C PHE A 164 3.15 3.85 13.77
N PHE A 165 3.06 3.18 12.62
CA PHE A 165 2.90 1.72 12.55
C PHE A 165 4.07 1.01 13.22
N ALA A 166 5.31 1.37 12.90
CA ALA A 166 6.51 0.73 13.45
C ALA A 166 6.59 0.88 14.98
N ASN A 167 6.29 2.08 15.49
CA ASN A 167 6.27 2.33 16.93
C ASN A 167 5.16 1.52 17.63
N SER A 168 3.96 1.45 17.03
CA SER A 168 2.85 0.65 17.54
C SER A 168 3.17 -0.84 17.52
N ALA A 169 3.76 -1.34 16.43
CA ALA A 169 4.18 -2.74 16.30
C ALA A 169 5.25 -3.11 17.34
N LYS A 170 6.24 -2.23 17.55
CA LYS A 170 7.27 -2.40 18.60
C LYS A 170 6.65 -2.43 19.99
N ALA A 171 5.74 -1.50 20.29
CA ALA A 171 5.06 -1.43 21.59
C ALA A 171 4.20 -2.68 21.85
N ALA A 172 3.58 -3.23 20.80
CA ALA A 172 2.79 -4.46 20.86
C ALA A 172 3.64 -5.76 20.83
N GLY A 173 4.97 -5.65 20.70
CA GLY A 173 5.86 -6.81 20.62
C GLY A 173 5.63 -7.68 19.40
N LEU A 174 5.18 -7.12 18.26
CA LEU A 174 4.93 -7.89 17.06
C LEU A 174 6.23 -8.49 16.50
N ASN A 175 6.19 -9.78 16.16
CA ASN A 175 7.31 -10.49 15.56
C ASN A 175 7.37 -10.26 14.04
N ILE A 176 7.85 -9.11 13.62
CA ILE A 176 8.02 -8.77 12.20
C ILE A 176 9.32 -9.39 11.70
N ALA A 177 9.19 -10.44 10.87
CA ALA A 177 10.31 -11.21 10.32
C ALA A 177 10.88 -10.61 9.04
N GLY A 178 10.11 -9.82 8.32
CA GLY A 178 10.55 -9.16 7.08
C GLY A 178 9.49 -8.22 6.52
N MET A 179 9.95 -7.31 5.65
CA MET A 179 9.10 -6.33 4.98
C MET A 179 9.54 -6.16 3.51
N PHE A 180 8.57 -6.10 2.64
CA PHE A 180 8.72 -5.69 1.24
C PHE A 180 8.01 -4.34 1.07
N SER A 181 8.81 -3.27 0.93
CA SER A 181 8.30 -1.94 0.59
C SER A 181 8.39 -1.78 -0.92
N ASN A 182 7.26 -1.57 -1.55
CA ASN A 182 7.17 -1.32 -2.98
C ASN A 182 7.01 0.18 -3.16
N ASP A 183 7.89 0.77 -3.96
CA ASP A 183 7.93 2.20 -4.23
C ASP A 183 8.55 2.40 -5.63
N ILE A 184 7.83 3.12 -6.49
CA ILE A 184 8.22 3.39 -7.89
C ILE A 184 8.60 2.09 -8.64
N ILE A 185 7.76 1.07 -8.56
CA ILE A 185 8.02 -0.24 -9.18
C ILE A 185 7.42 -0.38 -10.59
N GLY A 186 6.70 0.63 -11.07
CA GLY A 186 6.08 0.66 -12.40
C GLY A 186 7.03 1.13 -13.51
N SER A 187 8.18 1.72 -13.19
CA SER A 187 9.12 2.23 -14.18
C SER A 187 9.87 1.10 -14.88
N SER A 188 9.85 1.12 -16.21
CA SER A 188 10.66 0.22 -17.06
C SER A 188 11.98 0.86 -17.52
N LEU A 189 12.26 2.09 -17.07
CA LEU A 189 13.47 2.83 -17.40
C LEU A 189 14.27 3.08 -16.13
N GLY A 190 15.52 2.64 -16.09
CA GLY A 190 16.46 3.04 -15.05
C GLY A 190 16.82 4.52 -15.16
N GLN A 191 17.46 5.05 -14.12
CA GLN A 191 17.87 6.47 -14.02
C GLN A 191 18.78 6.91 -15.20
N SER A 192 19.49 5.97 -15.80
CA SER A 192 20.34 6.16 -17.00
C SER A 192 19.58 6.01 -18.33
N GLY A 193 18.26 5.78 -18.32
CA GLY A 193 17.46 5.52 -19.52
C GLY A 193 17.58 4.09 -20.04
N GLU A 194 18.28 3.21 -19.34
CA GLU A 194 18.41 1.80 -19.72
C GLU A 194 17.15 1.01 -19.36
N ARG A 195 16.65 0.23 -20.30
CA ARG A 195 15.61 -0.78 -20.00
C ARG A 195 16.30 -2.02 -19.45
N PRO A 196 15.90 -2.54 -18.28
CA PRO A 196 16.40 -3.81 -17.83
C PRO A 196 16.06 -4.87 -18.90
N SER A 197 17.08 -5.58 -19.36
CA SER A 197 16.88 -6.71 -20.26
C SER A 197 15.97 -7.72 -19.56
N ARG A 198 14.82 -8.03 -20.16
CA ARG A 198 13.98 -9.12 -19.65
C ARG A 198 14.83 -10.37 -19.59
N PRO A 199 14.99 -11.04 -18.44
CA PRO A 199 15.64 -12.34 -18.42
C PRO A 199 14.85 -13.23 -19.39
N SER A 200 15.52 -13.77 -20.40
CA SER A 200 14.94 -14.72 -21.33
C SER A 200 14.46 -15.92 -20.49
N ARG A 201 13.13 -16.08 -20.36
CA ARG A 201 12.55 -17.29 -19.78
C ARG A 201 12.89 -18.45 -20.73
N SER A 202 13.98 -19.14 -20.49
CA SER A 202 14.11 -20.51 -21.00
C SER A 202 13.17 -21.38 -20.15
N LEU A 203 11.97 -21.60 -20.64
CA LEU A 203 11.13 -22.70 -20.18
C LEU A 203 11.87 -23.98 -20.56
N ARG A 204 12.64 -24.54 -19.64
CA ARG A 204 13.07 -25.93 -19.77
C ARG A 204 11.86 -26.78 -19.38
N SER A 205 11.22 -27.36 -20.40
CA SER A 205 10.32 -28.49 -20.25
C SER A 205 11.13 -29.69 -19.77
N THR A 206 10.82 -30.18 -18.59
CA THR A 206 11.06 -31.58 -18.19
C THR A 206 9.76 -32.11 -17.60
#